data_fd03250df3a68de851de7533142a1b72
#
_entry.id   fd03250df3a68de851de7533142a1b72
#
_cell.length_a   1.000
_cell.length_b   1.000
_cell.length_c   1.000
_cell.angle_alpha   90.00
_cell.angle_beta   90.00
_cell.angle_gamma   90.00
#
_symmetry.space_group_name_H-M   'P 1'
#
loop_
_entity.id
_entity.type
_entity.pdbx_description
1 polymer ?
#
loop_
_entity_poly.entity_id
_entity_poly.type
_entity_poly.pdbx_seq_one_letter_code
_entity_poly.pdbx_strand_id
1 'polypeptide(L)'
;MLRPPSKARLALLGAALVAIAARGAQDKPAAPAPQAAAQEAKPADNKPATYVGSETCQTCHEDIFKAFQKNPHHLVESDKKYGHTTQACEACHGPGSKHADSMNAADIRQPAKLTAAAADRICLSCHLSQPTHAGRINSSHAKNQVSCVSCHAIHKNGPDGLVARKPADINRQCAACHTDVWASFMRPYRHKLPEGAMSCVDCHNPHGSVLPHAMQLVDSNEPGCFKCHGDKRGPFSYEHAPVRMEGCTACHQPHGSANPRMLTRAQVGFLCLECHANLAQPTLPANGTMGTVPPAFHDMRLPRFQNCTICHQKVHGSYVDRNFLK
;
A
#
# COMPACT_ATOMS: atom_id res chain seq x y z
N MET A 1 -72.36 5.71 0.65
CA MET A 1 -72.41 6.99 1.39
C MET A 1 -71.08 7.66 1.28
N LEU A 2 -70.99 8.64 0.45
CA LEU A 2 -69.79 9.44 0.15
C LEU A 2 -69.70 10.61 1.14
N ARG A 3 -68.50 10.90 1.66
CA ARG A 3 -68.21 12.18 2.30
C ARG A 3 -66.98 12.82 1.64
N PRO A 4 -67.00 14.15 1.40
CA PRO A 4 -66.07 14.87 0.58
C PRO A 4 -64.82 15.36 1.37
N PRO A 5 -63.76 15.86 0.67
CA PRO A 5 -62.53 16.24 1.27
C PRO A 5 -62.47 17.63 1.86
N SER A 6 -61.74 17.83 2.93
CA SER A 6 -61.56 19.14 3.55
C SER A 6 -60.37 19.89 2.95
N LYS A 7 -60.55 21.18 2.86
CA LYS A 7 -59.83 22.23 2.15
C LYS A 7 -58.37 22.43 2.69
N ALA A 8 -57.46 22.60 1.75
CA ALA A 8 -56.11 23.12 1.93
C ALA A 8 -56.09 24.54 2.54
N ARG A 9 -55.24 24.78 3.50
CA ARG A 9 -54.84 26.13 3.93
C ARG A 9 -53.50 26.48 3.32
N LEU A 10 -53.53 27.45 2.43
CA LEU A 10 -52.40 28.12 1.84
C LEU A 10 -51.80 29.06 2.89
N ALA A 11 -50.58 28.83 3.33
CA ALA A 11 -49.83 29.76 4.17
C ALA A 11 -48.77 30.46 3.30
N LEU A 12 -49.01 31.75 3.08
CA LEU A 12 -48.05 32.67 2.48
C LEU A 12 -46.90 32.91 3.48
N LEU A 13 -45.66 32.55 3.09
CA LEU A 13 -44.45 32.97 3.77
C LEU A 13 -43.86 34.15 3.00
N GLY A 14 -43.90 35.32 3.65
CA GLY A 14 -43.31 36.54 3.15
C GLY A 14 -41.76 36.47 3.13
N ALA A 15 -41.19 36.89 2.02
CA ALA A 15 -39.77 37.09 1.86
C ALA A 15 -39.34 38.37 2.58
N ALA A 16 -38.57 38.25 3.65
CA ALA A 16 -37.86 39.37 4.27
C ALA A 16 -36.54 39.57 3.57
N LEU A 17 -36.42 40.61 2.77
CA LEU A 17 -35.15 41.12 2.24
C LEU A 17 -34.36 41.78 3.39
N VAL A 18 -33.26 41.15 3.80
CA VAL A 18 -32.23 41.75 4.67
C VAL A 18 -31.22 42.47 3.78
N ALA A 19 -31.27 43.77 3.74
CA ALA A 19 -30.23 44.62 3.14
C ALA A 19 -29.00 44.64 4.04
N ILE A 20 -27.93 44.00 3.64
CA ILE A 20 -26.61 44.10 4.28
C ILE A 20 -25.93 45.35 3.75
N ALA A 21 -25.91 46.40 4.59
CA ALA A 21 -25.11 47.59 4.34
C ALA A 21 -23.61 47.26 4.49
N ALA A 22 -22.91 47.21 3.36
CA ALA A 22 -21.43 47.13 3.35
C ALA A 22 -20.84 48.45 3.84
N ARG A 23 -20.33 48.45 5.08
CA ARG A 23 -19.47 49.52 5.57
C ARG A 23 -18.08 49.29 4.98
N GLY A 24 -17.64 50.09 4.06
CA GLY A 24 -16.28 50.15 3.56
C GLY A 24 -15.36 50.54 4.73
N ALA A 25 -14.50 49.59 5.11
CA ALA A 25 -13.32 49.87 5.90
C ALA A 25 -12.27 50.50 4.98
N GLN A 26 -11.93 51.75 5.23
CA GLN A 26 -10.81 52.41 4.56
C GLN A 26 -9.52 51.82 5.11
N ASP A 27 -8.83 51.06 4.25
CA ASP A 27 -7.50 50.54 4.52
C ASP A 27 -6.52 51.70 4.61
N LYS A 28 -5.98 51.87 5.83
CA LYS A 28 -4.86 52.75 6.09
C LYS A 28 -3.61 52.16 5.43
N PRO A 29 -2.82 52.92 4.64
CA PRO A 29 -1.63 52.36 4.01
C PRO A 29 -0.67 51.84 5.10
N ALA A 30 -0.30 50.57 5.00
CA ALA A 30 0.72 49.97 5.85
C ALA A 30 2.06 50.64 5.59
N ALA A 31 2.75 50.99 6.68
CA ALA A 31 4.11 51.49 6.61
C ALA A 31 5.03 50.45 5.91
N PRO A 32 6.00 50.89 5.10
CA PRO A 32 6.93 49.98 4.44
C PRO A 32 7.74 49.22 5.49
N ALA A 33 7.75 47.88 5.39
CA ALA A 33 8.59 47.03 6.18
C ALA A 33 10.07 47.42 6.00
N PRO A 34 10.90 47.36 7.08
CA PRO A 34 12.33 47.64 6.95
C PRO A 34 12.93 46.67 5.94
N GLN A 35 13.53 47.20 4.89
CA GLN A 35 14.31 46.46 3.92
C GLN A 35 15.46 45.79 4.67
N ALA A 36 15.42 44.46 4.75
CA ALA A 36 16.56 43.68 5.18
C ALA A 36 17.73 44.01 4.26
N ALA A 37 18.82 44.47 4.85
CA ALA A 37 20.06 44.78 4.15
C ALA A 37 20.44 43.56 3.31
N ALA A 38 20.55 43.75 2.01
CA ALA A 38 21.07 42.74 1.12
C ALA A 38 22.48 42.39 1.56
N GLN A 39 22.64 41.23 2.17
CA GLN A 39 23.98 40.67 2.36
C GLN A 39 24.55 40.45 0.98
N GLU A 40 25.64 41.11 0.66
CA GLU A 40 26.40 40.90 -0.55
C GLU A 40 26.73 39.44 -0.65
N ALA A 41 26.14 38.77 -1.64
CA ALA A 41 26.43 37.36 -1.96
C ALA A 41 27.91 37.28 -2.32
N LYS A 42 28.70 36.62 -1.49
CA LYS A 42 30.08 36.26 -1.78
C LYS A 42 30.11 35.63 -3.15
N PRO A 43 31.03 35.99 -4.07
CA PRO A 43 31.10 35.40 -5.41
C PRO A 43 31.07 33.88 -5.30
N ALA A 44 30.16 33.23 -6.02
CA ALA A 44 30.07 31.78 -6.04
C ALA A 44 31.40 31.23 -6.55
N ASP A 45 32.14 30.53 -5.70
CA ASP A 45 33.35 29.84 -6.08
C ASP A 45 32.94 28.76 -7.09
N ASN A 46 33.28 28.96 -8.35
CA ASN A 46 32.95 28.09 -9.48
C ASN A 46 33.74 26.77 -9.48
N LYS A 47 34.52 26.53 -8.43
CA LYS A 47 35.31 25.31 -8.27
C LYS A 47 34.37 24.12 -8.02
N PRO A 48 34.53 22.99 -8.69
CA PRO A 48 33.72 21.81 -8.43
C PRO A 48 33.93 21.33 -7.00
N ALA A 49 32.85 20.86 -6.36
CA ALA A 49 32.97 20.26 -5.04
C ALA A 49 33.82 18.95 -5.10
N THR A 50 34.62 18.73 -4.07
CA THR A 50 35.50 17.53 -3.93
C THR A 50 35.09 16.72 -2.70
N TYR A 51 35.50 15.46 -2.69
CA TYR A 51 35.30 14.57 -1.55
C TYR A 51 36.27 14.94 -0.41
N VAL A 52 35.78 14.98 0.83
CA VAL A 52 36.54 15.40 2.01
C VAL A 52 36.68 14.30 3.08
N GLY A 53 35.95 13.19 2.91
CA GLY A 53 35.97 12.07 3.83
C GLY A 53 35.00 12.19 5.01
N SER A 54 34.59 11.03 5.52
CA SER A 54 33.60 10.93 6.59
C SER A 54 34.08 11.53 7.93
N GLU A 55 35.39 11.55 8.18
CA GLU A 55 35.97 12.20 9.38
C GLU A 55 35.71 13.71 9.41
N THR A 56 35.77 14.37 8.26
CA THR A 56 35.39 15.78 8.16
C THR A 56 33.95 16.01 8.55
N CYS A 57 33.03 15.13 8.13
CA CYS A 57 31.63 15.21 8.49
C CYS A 57 31.39 15.02 9.99
N GLN A 58 32.16 14.11 10.62
CA GLN A 58 32.09 13.82 12.05
C GLN A 58 32.30 15.06 12.93
N THR A 59 33.15 15.99 12.52
CA THR A 59 33.48 17.18 13.34
C THR A 59 32.25 18.01 13.71
N CYS A 60 31.22 18.03 12.85
CA CYS A 60 29.98 18.76 13.10
C CYS A 60 28.76 17.83 13.28
N HIS A 61 28.79 16.61 12.75
CA HIS A 61 27.72 15.64 12.77
C HIS A 61 28.03 14.40 13.61
N GLU A 62 28.61 14.62 14.81
CA GLU A 62 29.12 13.55 15.69
C GLU A 62 28.06 12.50 16.04
N ASP A 63 26.84 12.94 16.41
CA ASP A 63 25.76 12.01 16.79
C ASP A 63 25.29 11.14 15.61
N ILE A 64 25.21 11.72 14.42
CA ILE A 64 24.85 11.00 13.19
C ILE A 64 25.96 10.00 12.85
N PHE A 65 27.22 10.41 12.96
CA PHE A 65 28.38 9.56 12.70
C PHE A 65 28.41 8.35 13.65
N LYS A 66 28.27 8.57 14.97
CA LYS A 66 28.19 7.49 15.97
C LYS A 66 27.02 6.55 15.71
N ALA A 67 25.88 7.10 15.30
CA ALA A 67 24.71 6.33 14.94
C ALA A 67 24.99 5.50 13.69
N PHE A 68 25.59 6.07 12.67
CA PHE A 68 25.93 5.42 11.41
C PHE A 68 26.92 4.25 11.58
N GLN A 69 27.86 4.32 12.52
CA GLN A 69 28.79 3.23 12.84
C GLN A 69 28.08 1.91 13.19
N LYS A 70 26.86 1.97 13.72
CA LYS A 70 26.02 0.80 14.04
C LYS A 70 25.10 0.39 12.90
N ASN A 71 25.13 1.09 11.78
CA ASN A 71 24.28 0.84 10.62
C ASN A 71 25.00 -0.12 9.64
N PRO A 72 24.29 -1.05 8.98
CA PRO A 72 24.88 -1.91 7.95
C PRO A 72 25.60 -1.15 6.83
N HIS A 73 25.17 0.07 6.49
CA HIS A 73 25.83 0.89 5.47
C HIS A 73 27.20 1.40 5.92
N HIS A 74 27.58 1.27 7.19
CA HIS A 74 28.95 1.58 7.64
C HIS A 74 30.01 0.71 6.97
N LEU A 75 29.63 -0.47 6.44
CA LEU A 75 30.55 -1.30 5.64
C LEU A 75 31.11 -0.53 4.43
N VAL A 76 30.42 0.45 3.89
CA VAL A 76 30.87 1.30 2.78
C VAL A 76 32.14 2.09 3.16
N GLU A 77 32.34 2.39 4.45
CA GLU A 77 33.50 3.11 4.96
C GLU A 77 34.81 2.32 4.84
N SER A 78 34.73 0.99 4.95
CA SER A 78 35.92 0.11 5.02
C SER A 78 36.09 -0.85 3.85
N ASP A 79 34.98 -1.24 3.18
CA ASP A 79 35.00 -2.23 2.11
C ASP A 79 35.24 -1.57 0.74
N LYS A 80 36.42 -1.79 0.19
CA LYS A 80 36.90 -1.23 -1.10
C LYS A 80 36.00 -1.57 -2.29
N LYS A 81 35.21 -2.66 -2.21
CA LYS A 81 34.31 -3.05 -3.31
C LYS A 81 33.23 -2.02 -3.62
N TYR A 82 32.88 -1.17 -2.64
CA TYR A 82 31.86 -0.13 -2.82
C TYR A 82 32.42 1.18 -3.41
N GLY A 83 33.75 1.33 -3.50
CA GLY A 83 34.39 2.51 -4.12
C GLY A 83 34.31 3.81 -3.31
N HIS A 84 33.90 3.76 -2.05
CA HIS A 84 33.72 4.92 -1.16
C HIS A 84 34.43 4.76 0.19
N THR A 85 35.58 4.06 0.20
CA THR A 85 36.38 3.89 1.42
C THR A 85 36.72 5.24 2.01
N THR A 86 36.50 5.41 3.34
CA THR A 86 36.62 6.67 4.08
C THR A 86 35.64 7.79 3.66
N GLN A 87 34.67 7.51 2.79
CA GLN A 87 33.75 8.47 2.20
C GLN A 87 32.29 7.99 2.24
N ALA A 88 31.91 7.18 3.22
CA ALA A 88 30.58 6.56 3.25
C ALA A 88 29.44 7.57 3.30
N CYS A 89 29.61 8.70 4.00
CA CYS A 89 28.62 9.78 4.01
C CYS A 89 28.41 10.35 2.59
N GLU A 90 29.49 10.56 1.89
CA GLU A 90 29.50 11.18 0.56
C GLU A 90 29.00 10.23 -0.54
N ALA A 91 28.98 8.91 -0.29
CA ALA A 91 28.35 7.96 -1.20
C ALA A 91 26.87 8.31 -1.46
N CYS A 92 26.18 8.81 -0.44
CA CYS A 92 24.78 9.26 -0.54
C CYS A 92 24.66 10.77 -0.72
N HIS A 93 25.47 11.55 -0.03
CA HIS A 93 25.38 13.01 0.02
C HIS A 93 26.19 13.73 -1.07
N GLY A 94 27.08 13.01 -1.78
CA GLY A 94 27.99 13.61 -2.77
C GLY A 94 29.13 14.39 -2.14
N PRO A 95 29.99 15.01 -2.97
CA PRO A 95 31.18 15.74 -2.52
C PRO A 95 30.85 16.83 -1.51
N GLY A 96 31.51 16.79 -0.34
CA GLY A 96 31.16 17.61 0.83
C GLY A 96 31.95 18.89 0.98
N SER A 97 32.99 19.18 0.18
CA SER A 97 33.89 20.30 0.41
C SER A 97 33.18 21.66 0.51
N LYS A 98 32.26 21.96 -0.40
CA LYS A 98 31.51 23.23 -0.38
C LYS A 98 30.67 23.38 0.87
N HIS A 99 30.03 22.33 1.30
CA HIS A 99 29.25 22.32 2.53
C HIS A 99 30.13 22.49 3.77
N ALA A 100 31.28 21.81 3.81
CA ALA A 100 32.22 21.94 4.92
C ALA A 100 32.75 23.38 5.07
N ASP A 101 32.97 24.07 3.96
CA ASP A 101 33.44 25.46 3.94
C ASP A 101 32.33 26.47 4.24
N SER A 102 31.13 26.28 3.69
CA SER A 102 30.02 27.23 3.80
C SER A 102 29.11 26.99 4.99
N MET A 103 29.08 25.77 5.53
CA MET A 103 28.11 25.27 6.51
C MET A 103 26.65 25.38 6.03
N ASN A 104 26.43 25.59 4.72
CA ASN A 104 25.11 25.74 4.13
C ASN A 104 24.60 24.38 3.64
N ALA A 105 23.45 23.93 4.14
CA ALA A 105 22.82 22.68 3.75
C ALA A 105 22.43 22.61 2.25
N ALA A 106 22.37 23.74 1.54
CA ALA A 106 22.14 23.77 0.09
C ALA A 106 23.37 23.34 -0.72
N ASP A 107 24.57 23.37 -0.14
CA ASP A 107 25.82 23.06 -0.80
C ASP A 107 26.18 21.57 -0.76
N ILE A 108 25.27 20.74 -0.24
CA ILE A 108 25.39 19.29 -0.23
C ILE A 108 24.07 18.63 -0.66
N ARG A 109 24.19 17.49 -1.33
CA ARG A 109 23.03 16.72 -1.74
C ARG A 109 22.24 16.19 -0.54
N GLN A 110 20.94 16.41 -0.55
CA GLN A 110 20.00 15.93 0.47
C GLN A 110 19.05 14.90 -0.17
N PRO A 111 19.30 13.59 -0.02
CA PRO A 111 18.49 12.56 -0.69
C PRO A 111 16.99 12.67 -0.44
N ALA A 112 16.59 13.08 0.77
CA ALA A 112 15.17 13.26 1.12
C ALA A 112 14.49 14.46 0.42
N LYS A 113 15.25 15.39 -0.14
CA LYS A 113 14.74 16.55 -0.88
C LYS A 113 14.80 16.39 -2.39
N LEU A 114 15.36 15.29 -2.87
CA LEU A 114 15.40 14.98 -4.29
C LEU A 114 14.04 14.44 -4.76
N THR A 115 13.82 14.48 -6.09
CA THR A 115 12.74 13.69 -6.68
C THR A 115 12.92 12.21 -6.36
N ALA A 116 11.83 11.45 -6.29
CA ALA A 116 11.91 10.03 -5.96
C ALA A 116 12.88 9.26 -6.86
N ALA A 117 12.82 9.51 -8.18
CA ALA A 117 13.72 8.89 -9.13
C ALA A 117 15.20 9.26 -8.92
N ALA A 118 15.50 10.48 -8.48
CA ALA A 118 16.87 10.89 -8.19
C ALA A 118 17.39 10.28 -6.89
N ALA A 119 16.55 10.23 -5.84
CA ALA A 119 16.87 9.56 -4.59
C ALA A 119 17.08 8.04 -4.80
N ASP A 120 16.17 7.41 -5.54
CA ASP A 120 16.24 5.98 -5.82
C ASP A 120 17.51 5.60 -6.59
N ARG A 121 17.97 6.43 -7.56
CA ARG A 121 19.23 6.17 -8.28
C ARG A 121 20.44 6.07 -7.35
N ILE A 122 20.47 6.84 -6.27
CA ILE A 122 21.56 6.75 -5.27
C ILE A 122 21.55 5.37 -4.61
N CYS A 123 20.40 4.90 -4.17
CA CYS A 123 20.27 3.61 -3.52
C CYS A 123 20.52 2.45 -4.49
N LEU A 124 19.94 2.54 -5.69
CA LEU A 124 20.01 1.50 -6.70
C LEU A 124 21.40 1.36 -7.33
N SER A 125 22.31 2.32 -7.15
CA SER A 125 23.71 2.14 -7.58
C SER A 125 24.38 0.91 -6.92
N CYS A 126 23.93 0.55 -5.70
CA CYS A 126 24.38 -0.64 -4.99
C CYS A 126 23.30 -1.72 -4.87
N HIS A 127 22.02 -1.33 -4.79
CA HIS A 127 20.89 -2.24 -4.50
C HIS A 127 20.14 -2.75 -5.75
N LEU A 128 20.64 -2.48 -6.97
CA LEU A 128 19.94 -2.86 -8.20
C LEU A 128 19.80 -4.37 -8.40
N SER A 129 20.81 -5.15 -7.98
CA SER A 129 20.86 -6.58 -8.18
C SER A 129 20.08 -7.42 -7.16
N GLN A 130 19.42 -6.77 -6.19
CA GLN A 130 18.65 -7.51 -5.20
C GLN A 130 17.31 -7.98 -5.79
N PRO A 131 16.99 -9.30 -5.73
CA PRO A 131 15.78 -9.85 -6.34
C PRO A 131 14.48 -9.16 -5.86
N THR A 132 14.43 -8.76 -4.59
CA THR A 132 13.27 -8.07 -4.01
C THR A 132 13.04 -6.67 -4.59
N HIS A 133 14.01 -6.10 -5.30
CA HIS A 133 13.94 -4.76 -5.89
C HIS A 133 13.66 -4.79 -7.40
N ALA A 134 13.56 -5.96 -8.02
CA ALA A 134 13.38 -6.11 -9.46
C ALA A 134 12.17 -5.34 -10.03
N GLY A 135 11.10 -5.18 -9.23
CA GLY A 135 9.91 -4.43 -9.61
C GLY A 135 9.96 -2.93 -9.30
N ARG A 136 11.02 -2.43 -8.63
CA ARG A 136 11.03 -1.09 -8.03
C ARG A 136 10.75 0.04 -9.01
N ILE A 137 11.40 0.07 -10.14
CA ILE A 137 11.32 1.16 -11.12
C ILE A 137 9.89 1.30 -11.68
N ASN A 138 9.22 0.18 -11.88
CA ASN A 138 7.86 0.13 -12.43
C ASN A 138 6.77 0.04 -11.36
N SER A 139 7.14 0.06 -10.09
CA SER A 139 6.20 -0.05 -8.98
C SER A 139 5.25 1.15 -8.89
N SER A 140 4.08 0.93 -8.29
CA SER A 140 3.14 2.01 -7.98
C SER A 140 3.76 3.07 -7.07
N HIS A 141 4.61 2.67 -6.11
CA HIS A 141 5.33 3.60 -5.25
C HIS A 141 6.26 4.51 -6.07
N ALA A 142 7.06 3.97 -7.00
CA ALA A 142 7.92 4.79 -7.85
C ALA A 142 7.12 5.75 -8.73
N LYS A 143 6.03 5.28 -9.34
CA LYS A 143 5.13 6.09 -10.17
C LYS A 143 4.45 7.22 -9.39
N ASN A 144 4.19 7.02 -8.09
CA ASN A 144 3.60 8.01 -7.19
C ASN A 144 4.63 8.77 -6.35
N GLN A 145 5.88 8.85 -6.80
CA GLN A 145 6.95 9.65 -6.18
C GLN A 145 7.28 9.24 -4.73
N VAL A 146 7.04 7.99 -4.36
CA VAL A 146 7.46 7.43 -3.06
C VAL A 146 8.84 6.82 -3.22
N SER A 147 9.87 7.47 -2.69
CA SER A 147 11.27 7.06 -2.79
C SER A 147 11.66 6.04 -1.71
N CYS A 148 12.86 5.44 -1.86
CA CYS A 148 13.44 4.56 -0.84
C CYS A 148 13.49 5.23 0.54
N VAL A 149 13.89 6.48 0.60
CA VAL A 149 14.02 7.25 1.86
C VAL A 149 12.68 7.63 2.50
N SER A 150 11.56 7.47 1.78
CA SER A 150 10.23 7.64 2.37
C SER A 150 9.90 6.54 3.39
N CYS A 151 10.54 5.37 3.24
CA CYS A 151 10.32 4.22 4.11
C CYS A 151 11.58 3.82 4.90
N HIS A 152 12.77 4.07 4.37
CA HIS A 152 14.04 3.68 4.95
C HIS A 152 14.79 4.87 5.53
N ALA A 153 15.00 4.86 6.85
CA ALA A 153 15.75 5.90 7.56
C ALA A 153 17.18 5.42 7.82
N ILE A 154 18.12 5.91 7.01
CA ILE A 154 19.52 5.45 7.04
C ILE A 154 20.28 5.92 8.29
N HIS A 155 19.96 7.10 8.82
CA HIS A 155 20.65 7.67 9.98
C HIS A 155 20.13 7.16 11.32
N LYS A 156 18.99 6.45 11.34
CA LYS A 156 18.40 5.92 12.58
C LYS A 156 18.92 4.53 12.87
N ASN A 157 19.35 4.32 14.10
CA ASN A 157 19.79 3.03 14.62
C ASN A 157 18.82 2.49 15.67
N GLY A 158 18.94 1.20 15.94
CA GLY A 158 18.17 0.50 16.95
C GLY A 158 17.04 -0.33 16.36
N PRO A 159 16.07 -0.75 17.16
CA PRO A 159 14.95 -1.56 16.69
C PRO A 159 14.13 -0.89 15.58
N ASP A 160 14.24 0.44 15.45
CA ASP A 160 13.62 1.23 14.38
C ASP A 160 14.50 1.34 13.12
N GLY A 161 15.71 0.80 13.14
CA GLY A 161 16.61 0.73 12.00
C GLY A 161 16.22 -0.36 10.99
N LEU A 162 17.07 -0.54 9.98
CA LEU A 162 16.82 -1.43 8.83
C LEU A 162 16.74 -2.92 9.17
N VAL A 163 17.07 -3.34 10.39
CA VAL A 163 17.19 -4.74 10.78
C VAL A 163 16.02 -5.16 11.67
N ALA A 164 15.33 -6.23 11.27
CA ALA A 164 14.33 -6.96 12.05
C ALA A 164 13.21 -6.09 12.67
N ARG A 165 12.49 -5.34 11.83
CA ARG A 165 11.27 -4.63 12.27
C ARG A 165 10.22 -5.63 12.72
N LYS A 166 9.58 -5.37 13.87
CA LYS A 166 8.41 -6.12 14.30
C LYS A 166 7.26 -5.91 13.30
N PRO A 167 6.42 -6.92 13.05
CA PRO A 167 5.26 -6.77 12.16
C PRO A 167 4.42 -5.52 12.44
N ALA A 168 4.18 -5.21 13.72
CA ALA A 168 3.41 -4.04 14.12
C ALA A 168 4.04 -2.70 13.67
N ASP A 169 5.37 -2.60 13.62
CA ASP A 169 6.06 -1.38 13.21
C ASP A 169 5.98 -1.19 11.68
N ILE A 170 6.14 -2.32 10.93
CA ILE A 170 5.93 -2.34 9.48
C ILE A 170 4.50 -1.92 9.15
N ASN A 171 3.52 -2.51 9.84
CA ASN A 171 2.10 -2.21 9.62
C ASN A 171 1.79 -0.74 9.87
N ARG A 172 2.32 -0.17 10.95
CA ARG A 172 2.15 1.26 11.28
C ARG A 172 2.75 2.17 10.22
N GLN A 173 3.90 1.82 9.67
CA GLN A 173 4.54 2.58 8.59
C GLN A 173 3.69 2.56 7.32
N CYS A 174 3.15 1.42 6.92
CA CYS A 174 2.27 1.32 5.75
C CYS A 174 0.94 2.07 5.98
N ALA A 175 0.35 1.89 7.16
CA ALA A 175 -0.94 2.49 7.55
C ALA A 175 -0.90 4.04 7.59
N ALA A 176 0.27 4.65 7.72
CA ALA A 176 0.41 6.11 7.69
C ALA A 176 -0.08 6.73 6.36
N CYS A 177 -0.02 5.98 5.27
CA CYS A 177 -0.51 6.39 3.95
C CYS A 177 -1.72 5.55 3.50
N HIS A 178 -1.75 4.25 3.79
CA HIS A 178 -2.82 3.32 3.41
C HIS A 178 -3.90 3.23 4.50
N THR A 179 -4.51 4.37 4.84
CA THR A 179 -5.47 4.51 5.94
C THR A 179 -6.78 3.77 5.70
N ASP A 180 -7.25 3.71 4.45
CA ASP A 180 -8.45 3.01 4.02
C ASP A 180 -8.29 1.48 4.13
N VAL A 181 -7.13 0.97 3.73
CA VAL A 181 -6.76 -0.43 3.90
C VAL A 181 -6.66 -0.76 5.38
N TRP A 182 -6.01 0.11 6.17
CA TRP A 182 -5.91 -0.08 7.62
C TRP A 182 -7.29 -0.12 8.29
N ALA A 183 -8.20 0.75 7.90
CA ALA A 183 -9.59 0.74 8.38
C ALA A 183 -10.31 -0.57 8.06
N SER A 184 -9.99 -1.20 6.93
CA SER A 184 -10.54 -2.52 6.58
C SER A 184 -10.11 -3.61 7.55
N PHE A 185 -8.88 -3.54 8.08
CA PHE A 185 -8.40 -4.45 9.12
C PHE A 185 -9.07 -4.24 10.49
N MET A 186 -9.88 -3.21 10.69
CA MET A 186 -10.68 -3.03 11.89
C MET A 186 -12.00 -3.82 11.87
N ARG A 187 -12.36 -4.45 10.74
CA ARG A 187 -13.55 -5.28 10.61
C ARG A 187 -13.42 -6.58 11.43
N PRO A 188 -14.57 -7.22 11.81
CA PRO A 188 -14.55 -8.35 12.72
C PRO A 188 -13.81 -9.60 12.17
N TYR A 189 -13.90 -9.85 10.87
CA TYR A 189 -13.24 -11.00 10.24
C TYR A 189 -12.08 -10.50 9.37
N ARG A 190 -10.85 -10.71 9.86
CA ARG A 190 -9.61 -10.19 9.26
C ARG A 190 -8.41 -11.05 9.58
N HIS A 191 -7.33 -10.87 8.84
CA HIS A 191 -6.01 -11.32 9.26
C HIS A 191 -5.52 -10.47 10.46
N LYS A 192 -4.69 -11.06 11.31
CA LYS A 192 -4.28 -10.47 12.60
C LYS A 192 -3.09 -9.48 12.47
N LEU A 193 -3.18 -8.55 11.49
CA LEU A 193 -2.19 -7.50 11.31
C LEU A 193 -2.21 -6.45 12.46
N PRO A 194 -3.39 -5.97 12.91
CA PRO A 194 -3.45 -5.03 14.03
C PRO A 194 -2.83 -5.60 15.32
N GLU A 195 -2.93 -6.89 15.53
CA GLU A 195 -2.35 -7.59 16.66
C GLU A 195 -0.86 -7.90 16.49
N GLY A 196 -0.27 -7.59 15.32
CA GLY A 196 1.15 -7.81 15.05
C GLY A 196 1.55 -9.26 14.79
N ALA A 197 0.58 -10.16 14.54
CA ALA A 197 0.87 -11.56 14.19
C ALA A 197 1.33 -11.70 12.73
N MET A 198 1.00 -10.74 11.90
CA MET A 198 1.37 -10.67 10.49
C MET A 198 1.71 -9.22 10.11
N SER A 199 2.40 -9.07 8.99
CA SER A 199 2.74 -7.77 8.42
C SER A 199 2.22 -7.62 6.98
N CYS A 200 2.10 -6.39 6.52
CA CYS A 200 1.74 -6.09 5.13
C CYS A 200 2.69 -6.76 4.13
N VAL A 201 3.97 -6.86 4.50
CA VAL A 201 5.01 -7.44 3.65
C VAL A 201 5.00 -8.98 3.62
N ASP A 202 4.17 -9.65 4.40
CA ASP A 202 3.99 -11.09 4.26
C ASP A 202 3.19 -11.44 2.99
N CYS A 203 2.39 -10.49 2.50
CA CYS A 203 1.58 -10.63 1.29
C CYS A 203 2.03 -9.72 0.14
N HIS A 204 2.57 -8.53 0.45
CA HIS A 204 2.96 -7.53 -0.54
C HIS A 204 4.47 -7.31 -0.59
N ASN A 205 5.01 -7.07 -1.78
CA ASN A 205 6.36 -6.55 -1.95
C ASN A 205 6.29 -5.03 -2.18
N PRO A 206 6.65 -4.18 -1.20
CA PRO A 206 6.58 -2.73 -1.35
C PRO A 206 7.53 -2.19 -2.42
N HIS A 207 8.53 -2.95 -2.83
CA HIS A 207 9.41 -2.60 -3.93
C HIS A 207 8.81 -2.91 -5.32
N GLY A 208 7.63 -3.52 -5.35
CA GLY A 208 6.94 -3.92 -6.57
C GLY A 208 7.09 -5.41 -6.91
N SER A 209 6.14 -5.91 -7.63
CA SER A 209 6.15 -7.27 -8.19
C SER A 209 5.48 -7.29 -9.56
N VAL A 210 5.54 -8.43 -10.23
CA VAL A 210 4.86 -8.65 -11.52
C VAL A 210 3.35 -8.84 -11.35
N LEU A 211 2.89 -9.15 -10.14
CA LEU A 211 1.48 -9.33 -9.85
C LEU A 211 0.78 -8.00 -9.54
N PRO A 212 -0.54 -7.90 -9.82
CA PRO A 212 -1.36 -6.77 -9.39
C PRO A 212 -1.21 -6.49 -7.90
N HIS A 213 -1.30 -5.21 -7.52
CA HIS A 213 -1.18 -4.74 -6.12
C HIS A 213 0.13 -5.17 -5.43
N ALA A 214 1.19 -5.40 -6.21
CA ALA A 214 2.50 -5.84 -5.71
C ALA A 214 2.43 -7.09 -4.81
N MET A 215 1.53 -8.03 -5.11
CA MET A 215 1.41 -9.29 -4.39
C MET A 215 2.70 -10.11 -4.49
N GLN A 216 3.07 -10.77 -3.41
CA GLN A 216 4.14 -11.76 -3.42
C GLN A 216 3.68 -13.07 -4.08
N LEU A 217 4.63 -13.75 -4.71
CA LEU A 217 4.46 -15.12 -5.19
C LEU A 217 5.05 -16.12 -4.19
N VAL A 218 4.50 -17.32 -4.12
CA VAL A 218 5.12 -18.47 -3.44
C VAL A 218 6.14 -19.12 -4.35
N ASP A 219 5.72 -19.35 -5.57
CA ASP A 219 6.49 -19.84 -6.71
C ASP A 219 6.27 -18.91 -7.91
N SER A 220 6.88 -19.22 -9.03
CA SER A 220 6.87 -18.37 -10.24
C SER A 220 5.50 -17.88 -10.68
N ASN A 221 4.41 -18.56 -10.32
CA ASN A 221 3.05 -18.23 -10.76
C ASN A 221 1.95 -18.39 -9.69
N GLU A 222 2.30 -18.67 -8.43
CA GLU A 222 1.28 -18.93 -7.42
C GLU A 222 1.14 -17.76 -6.41
N PRO A 223 -0.10 -17.40 -6.03
CA PRO A 223 -0.33 -16.31 -5.09
C PRO A 223 0.24 -16.59 -3.71
N GLY A 224 0.77 -15.57 -3.05
CA GLY A 224 1.37 -15.62 -1.72
C GLY A 224 0.47 -16.19 -0.61
N CYS A 225 -0.83 -16.28 -0.85
CA CYS A 225 -1.80 -16.89 0.07
C CYS A 225 -1.43 -18.33 0.44
N PHE A 226 -0.89 -19.07 -0.51
CA PHE A 226 -0.52 -20.48 -0.31
C PHE A 226 0.69 -20.70 0.61
N LYS A 227 1.41 -19.67 1.00
CA LYS A 227 2.43 -19.78 2.06
C LYS A 227 1.85 -20.30 3.37
N CYS A 228 0.63 -19.88 3.68
CA CYS A 228 -0.05 -20.25 4.92
C CYS A 228 -1.27 -21.14 4.66
N HIS A 229 -1.95 -20.98 3.54
CA HIS A 229 -3.14 -21.74 3.15
C HIS A 229 -2.80 -22.87 2.16
N GLY A 230 -1.76 -23.65 2.47
CA GLY A 230 -1.30 -24.76 1.62
C GLY A 230 -2.34 -25.84 1.40
N ASP A 231 -3.27 -26.01 2.36
CA ASP A 231 -4.41 -26.94 2.25
C ASP A 231 -5.44 -26.55 1.16
N LYS A 232 -5.35 -25.31 0.65
CA LYS A 232 -6.20 -24.84 -0.46
C LYS A 232 -5.49 -24.84 -1.81
N ARG A 233 -4.21 -25.22 -1.83
CA ARG A 233 -3.36 -25.20 -3.02
C ARG A 233 -3.67 -26.38 -3.98
N GLY A 234 -3.94 -27.53 -3.45
CA GLY A 234 -3.99 -28.76 -4.23
C GLY A 234 -2.60 -29.34 -4.54
N PRO A 235 -2.37 -30.06 -5.65
CA PRO A 235 -3.35 -30.33 -6.71
C PRO A 235 -4.51 -31.22 -6.26
N PHE A 236 -5.74 -30.84 -6.63
CA PHE A 236 -6.92 -31.67 -6.37
C PHE A 236 -7.30 -32.47 -7.60
N SER A 237 -7.92 -33.66 -7.42
CA SER A 237 -8.49 -34.43 -8.54
C SER A 237 -9.60 -33.63 -9.24
N TYR A 238 -10.35 -32.87 -8.47
CA TYR A 238 -11.42 -31.98 -8.95
C TYR A 238 -11.16 -30.58 -8.41
N GLU A 239 -10.77 -29.68 -9.30
CA GLU A 239 -10.49 -28.28 -8.94
C GLU A 239 -11.70 -27.40 -9.20
N HIS A 240 -11.95 -26.45 -8.32
CA HIS A 240 -12.92 -25.39 -8.57
C HIS A 240 -12.23 -24.29 -9.38
N ALA A 241 -12.60 -24.17 -10.64
CA ALA A 241 -11.91 -23.31 -11.60
C ALA A 241 -11.66 -21.86 -11.12
N PRO A 242 -12.61 -21.14 -10.46
CA PRO A 242 -12.37 -19.80 -9.98
C PRO A 242 -11.17 -19.65 -9.03
N VAL A 243 -10.85 -20.69 -8.25
CA VAL A 243 -9.68 -20.67 -7.35
C VAL A 243 -8.37 -20.48 -8.13
N ARG A 244 -8.29 -21.07 -9.33
CA ARG A 244 -7.12 -20.99 -10.20
C ARG A 244 -7.15 -19.79 -11.15
N MET A 245 -8.32 -19.47 -11.68
CA MET A 245 -8.47 -18.46 -12.74
C MET A 245 -8.65 -17.04 -12.19
N GLU A 246 -9.49 -16.89 -11.19
CA GLU A 246 -9.87 -15.58 -10.63
C GLU A 246 -9.16 -15.29 -9.29
N GLY A 247 -8.71 -16.34 -8.62
CA GLY A 247 -7.97 -16.26 -7.37
C GLY A 247 -8.84 -16.10 -6.13
N CYS A 248 -8.18 -16.05 -4.99
CA CYS A 248 -8.82 -16.05 -3.67
C CYS A 248 -9.74 -14.84 -3.46
N THR A 249 -9.39 -13.70 -4.06
CA THR A 249 -10.10 -12.42 -3.86
C THR A 249 -11.43 -12.32 -4.59
N ALA A 250 -11.73 -13.25 -5.49
CA ALA A 250 -13.07 -13.38 -6.06
C ALA A 250 -14.12 -13.63 -4.96
N CYS A 251 -13.76 -14.38 -3.92
CA CYS A 251 -14.65 -14.76 -2.83
C CYS A 251 -14.30 -14.12 -1.49
N HIS A 252 -13.02 -13.77 -1.26
CA HIS A 252 -12.53 -13.30 0.04
C HIS A 252 -11.99 -11.87 -0.01
N GLN A 253 -12.18 -11.13 1.08
CA GLN A 253 -11.59 -9.81 1.32
C GLN A 253 -10.45 -9.93 2.35
N PRO A 254 -9.19 -10.13 1.92
CA PRO A 254 -8.08 -10.47 2.82
C PRO A 254 -7.72 -9.38 3.82
N HIS A 255 -8.06 -8.12 3.55
CA HIS A 255 -7.86 -7.01 4.48
C HIS A 255 -8.91 -6.95 5.58
N GLY A 256 -10.04 -7.65 5.40
CA GLY A 256 -11.10 -7.74 6.40
C GLY A 256 -12.50 -7.53 5.82
N SER A 257 -13.45 -8.22 6.41
CA SER A 257 -14.86 -8.20 6.01
C SER A 257 -15.75 -8.16 7.25
N ALA A 258 -16.96 -7.65 7.09
CA ALA A 258 -18.03 -7.80 8.06
C ALA A 258 -18.59 -9.25 8.09
N ASN A 259 -18.28 -10.04 7.07
CA ASN A 259 -18.83 -11.37 6.86
C ASN A 259 -17.87 -12.46 7.37
N PRO A 260 -18.39 -13.54 7.96
CA PRO A 260 -17.57 -14.67 8.39
C PRO A 260 -16.64 -15.19 7.29
N ARG A 261 -15.46 -15.71 7.68
CA ARG A 261 -14.43 -16.20 6.76
C ARG A 261 -13.93 -15.17 5.76
N MET A 262 -14.10 -13.88 6.08
CA MET A 262 -13.75 -12.75 5.21
C MET A 262 -14.42 -12.81 3.82
N LEU A 263 -15.64 -13.31 3.73
CA LEU A 263 -16.36 -13.40 2.46
C LEU A 263 -16.77 -12.01 1.95
N THR A 264 -16.86 -11.88 0.61
CA THR A 264 -17.34 -10.67 -0.07
C THR A 264 -18.85 -10.46 0.12
N ARG A 265 -19.61 -11.53 0.38
CA ARG A 265 -21.05 -11.52 0.61
C ARG A 265 -21.40 -12.11 1.97
N ALA A 266 -22.43 -11.54 2.61
CA ALA A 266 -22.94 -12.01 3.90
C ALA A 266 -23.55 -13.40 3.81
N GLN A 267 -24.30 -13.66 2.74
CA GLN A 267 -24.93 -14.94 2.48
C GLN A 267 -24.15 -15.70 1.40
N VAL A 268 -23.71 -16.91 1.75
CA VAL A 268 -22.94 -17.77 0.85
C VAL A 268 -23.69 -18.07 -0.44
N GLY A 269 -25.02 -18.25 -0.37
CA GLY A 269 -25.84 -18.49 -1.55
C GLY A 269 -25.71 -17.38 -2.59
N PHE A 270 -25.72 -16.11 -2.18
CA PHE A 270 -25.56 -14.98 -3.11
C PHE A 270 -24.16 -14.95 -3.74
N LEU A 271 -23.12 -15.29 -2.98
CA LEU A 271 -21.79 -15.40 -3.54
C LEU A 271 -21.70 -16.46 -4.63
N CYS A 272 -22.28 -17.64 -4.39
CA CYS A 272 -22.26 -18.72 -5.38
C CYS A 272 -23.08 -18.36 -6.62
N LEU A 273 -24.24 -17.68 -6.42
CA LEU A 273 -25.14 -17.27 -7.48
C LEU A 273 -24.57 -16.18 -8.41
N GLU A 274 -23.49 -15.52 -8.06
CA GLU A 274 -22.81 -14.59 -8.97
C GLU A 274 -22.29 -15.31 -10.24
N CYS A 275 -21.94 -16.60 -10.11
CA CYS A 275 -21.49 -17.44 -11.22
C CYS A 275 -22.46 -18.57 -11.54
N HIS A 276 -23.11 -19.15 -10.53
CA HIS A 276 -24.05 -20.26 -10.62
C HIS A 276 -25.51 -19.79 -10.68
N ALA A 277 -25.79 -18.72 -11.40
CA ALA A 277 -27.13 -18.13 -11.53
C ALA A 277 -28.06 -19.05 -12.35
N ASN A 278 -28.61 -20.06 -11.70
CA ASN A 278 -29.40 -21.11 -12.33
C ASN A 278 -30.89 -20.77 -12.28
N LEU A 279 -31.37 -19.98 -13.20
CA LEU A 279 -32.79 -19.82 -13.46
C LEU A 279 -33.23 -20.90 -14.47
N ALA A 280 -33.99 -21.87 -14.00
CA ALA A 280 -34.63 -22.85 -14.90
C ALA A 280 -35.53 -22.10 -15.89
N GLN A 281 -35.19 -22.17 -17.17
CA GLN A 281 -36.07 -21.66 -18.22
C GLN A 281 -37.02 -22.78 -18.67
N PRO A 282 -38.34 -22.55 -18.66
CA PRO A 282 -39.34 -23.57 -19.02
C PRO A 282 -39.21 -24.09 -20.45
N THR A 283 -38.50 -23.37 -21.33
CA THR A 283 -38.38 -23.61 -22.75
C THR A 283 -37.10 -24.34 -23.16
N LEU A 284 -36.18 -24.60 -22.23
CA LEU A 284 -34.94 -25.32 -22.51
C LEU A 284 -35.05 -26.78 -22.06
N PRO A 285 -34.39 -27.73 -22.77
CA PRO A 285 -34.32 -29.14 -22.33
C PRO A 285 -33.86 -29.20 -20.88
N ALA A 286 -34.27 -30.22 -20.14
CA ALA A 286 -34.02 -30.41 -18.70
C ALA A 286 -32.55 -30.24 -18.26
N ASN A 287 -31.61 -30.23 -19.20
CA ASN A 287 -30.16 -30.10 -18.99
C ASN A 287 -29.60 -28.73 -19.37
N GLY A 288 -30.47 -27.78 -19.80
CA GLY A 288 -30.03 -26.46 -20.28
C GLY A 288 -30.51 -25.33 -19.41
N THR A 289 -29.62 -24.77 -18.63
CA THR A 289 -29.83 -23.49 -17.95
C THR A 289 -28.90 -22.48 -18.58
N MET A 290 -29.47 -21.36 -19.08
CA MET A 290 -28.62 -20.27 -19.59
C MET A 290 -27.80 -19.68 -18.46
N GLY A 291 -26.51 -19.54 -18.68
CA GLY A 291 -25.62 -18.80 -17.78
C GLY A 291 -25.03 -19.57 -16.61
N THR A 292 -25.13 -20.89 -16.55
CA THR A 292 -24.54 -21.70 -15.46
C THR A 292 -23.43 -22.63 -15.92
N VAL A 293 -22.38 -22.67 -15.14
CA VAL A 293 -21.28 -23.61 -15.32
C VAL A 293 -20.93 -24.23 -13.96
N PRO A 294 -21.15 -25.52 -13.76
CA PRO A 294 -22.04 -26.44 -14.51
C PRO A 294 -23.53 -26.20 -14.19
N PRO A 295 -24.46 -26.73 -14.96
CA PRO A 295 -25.89 -26.66 -14.66
C PRO A 295 -26.19 -27.38 -13.34
N ALA A 296 -27.03 -26.76 -12.47
CA ALA A 296 -27.40 -27.37 -11.21
C ALA A 296 -28.48 -28.42 -11.37
N PHE A 297 -28.38 -29.50 -10.60
CA PHE A 297 -29.36 -30.58 -10.56
C PHE A 297 -30.53 -30.32 -9.62
N HIS A 298 -30.56 -29.16 -8.95
CA HIS A 298 -31.60 -28.76 -8.01
C HIS A 298 -31.94 -27.28 -8.17
N ASP A 299 -33.17 -26.91 -7.80
CA ASP A 299 -33.60 -25.52 -7.88
C ASP A 299 -32.99 -24.71 -6.72
N MET A 300 -32.02 -23.85 -7.06
CA MET A 300 -31.28 -23.02 -6.11
C MET A 300 -32.13 -21.90 -5.49
N ARG A 301 -33.36 -21.67 -5.96
CA ARG A 301 -34.31 -20.72 -5.37
C ARG A 301 -34.96 -21.29 -4.11
N LEU A 302 -35.01 -22.60 -3.95
CA LEU A 302 -35.61 -23.22 -2.77
C LEU A 302 -34.78 -22.92 -1.50
N PRO A 303 -35.42 -22.53 -0.38
CA PRO A 303 -34.71 -22.16 0.85
C PRO A 303 -33.72 -23.20 1.35
N ARG A 304 -34.01 -24.49 1.19
CA ARG A 304 -33.14 -25.60 1.61
C ARG A 304 -31.81 -25.64 0.83
N PHE A 305 -31.73 -25.01 -0.35
CA PHE A 305 -30.53 -24.99 -1.20
C PHE A 305 -29.80 -23.63 -1.19
N GLN A 306 -30.24 -22.68 -0.36
CA GLN A 306 -29.62 -21.35 -0.33
C GLN A 306 -28.28 -21.33 0.44
N ASN A 307 -28.02 -22.31 1.30
CA ASN A 307 -26.73 -22.44 1.95
C ASN A 307 -25.91 -23.57 1.29
N CYS A 308 -25.28 -23.23 0.17
CA CYS A 308 -24.58 -24.18 -0.69
C CYS A 308 -23.49 -24.99 0.04
N THR A 309 -22.78 -24.37 0.98
CA THR A 309 -21.65 -25.00 1.68
C THR A 309 -22.06 -25.99 2.78
N ILE A 310 -23.35 -26.16 3.06
CA ILE A 310 -23.81 -27.28 3.88
C ILE A 310 -23.53 -28.62 3.18
N CYS A 311 -23.71 -28.67 1.88
CA CYS A 311 -23.47 -29.86 1.06
C CYS A 311 -22.14 -29.77 0.31
N HIS A 312 -21.86 -28.65 -0.37
CA HIS A 312 -20.63 -28.44 -1.13
C HIS A 312 -19.50 -27.94 -0.20
N GLN A 313 -18.93 -28.86 0.58
CA GLN A 313 -17.98 -28.49 1.66
C GLN A 313 -16.56 -28.22 1.15
N LYS A 314 -16.20 -28.78 -0.01
CA LYS A 314 -14.85 -28.72 -0.56
C LYS A 314 -14.73 -27.75 -1.74
N VAL A 315 -15.31 -26.56 -1.60
CA VAL A 315 -15.39 -25.55 -2.68
C VAL A 315 -14.04 -25.06 -3.22
N HIS A 316 -12.93 -25.29 -2.54
CA HIS A 316 -11.60 -24.97 -3.04
C HIS A 316 -11.01 -26.09 -3.93
N GLY A 317 -11.56 -27.28 -3.84
CA GLY A 317 -11.15 -28.48 -4.57
C GLY A 317 -11.38 -29.74 -3.74
N SER A 318 -11.59 -30.87 -4.43
CA SER A 318 -11.82 -32.17 -3.82
C SER A 318 -10.95 -33.24 -4.45
N TYR A 319 -10.49 -34.20 -3.65
CA TYR A 319 -9.77 -35.37 -4.14
C TYR A 319 -10.70 -36.48 -4.63
N VAL A 320 -11.96 -36.48 -4.16
CA VAL A 320 -12.85 -37.64 -4.31
C VAL A 320 -14.18 -37.32 -4.96
N ASP A 321 -14.62 -36.06 -4.97
CA ASP A 321 -15.97 -35.72 -5.43
C ASP A 321 -15.97 -34.51 -6.38
N ARG A 322 -16.42 -34.69 -7.62
CA ARG A 322 -16.52 -33.66 -8.65
C ARG A 322 -17.50 -32.53 -8.30
N ASN A 323 -18.44 -32.75 -7.40
CA ASN A 323 -19.43 -31.79 -6.94
C ASN A 323 -19.00 -31.14 -5.61
N PHE A 324 -17.81 -31.42 -5.13
CA PHE A 324 -17.24 -30.83 -3.89
C PHE A 324 -18.03 -31.14 -2.62
N LEU A 325 -18.74 -32.27 -2.58
CA LEU A 325 -19.54 -32.68 -1.41
C LEU A 325 -18.67 -33.20 -0.26
N LYS A 326 -17.47 -33.73 -0.57
CA LYS A 326 -16.52 -34.31 0.40
C LYS A 326 -15.09 -33.87 0.13
#